data_a3b6a221b9d39597f8c12daf3e0d07e4
#
_entry.id   a3b6a221b9d39597f8c12daf3e0d07e4
#
_cell.length_a   1.000
_cell.length_b   1.000
_cell.length_c   1.000
_cell.angle_alpha   90.00
_cell.angle_beta   90.00
_cell.angle_gamma   90.00
#
_symmetry.space_group_name_H-M   'P 1'
#
loop_
_entity.id
_entity.type
_entity.pdbx_description
1 polymer ?
#
loop_
_entity_poly.entity_id
_entity_poly.type
_entity_poly.pdbx_seq_one_letter_code
_entity_poly.pdbx_strand_id
1 'polypeptide(L)'
;MRPLVLAHRGACWEVPENTLEAFELAIAEEADYVEFDVRARNGRLVICHDPGPPEDVPTLKEVLDALTGRVGLCVEVKEEETTDAVLDTLERHAVDPEQLLVVSFEAGAVRRVAERRPEIRCVLHTDDPAAAAGYWGIGLEEPASAGRIEEAQAAELETTVFTVNDPARMLELAALGVTGIFTDRPALARRTLAR
;
A
#
# COMPACT_ATOMS: atom_id res chain seq x y z
N MET A 1 9.17 10.88 14.19
CA MET A 1 9.59 9.71 13.38
C MET A 1 9.37 10.10 11.93
N ARG A 2 10.25 9.70 10.96
CA ARG A 2 9.93 10.00 9.55
C ARG A 2 8.78 9.10 9.06
N PRO A 3 7.94 9.58 8.15
CA PRO A 3 6.96 8.72 7.50
C PRO A 3 7.60 7.54 6.77
N LEU A 4 6.88 6.43 6.70
CA LEU A 4 7.22 5.31 5.81
C LEU A 4 7.09 5.75 4.36
N VAL A 5 8.01 5.29 3.51
CA VAL A 5 7.96 5.50 2.06
C VAL A 5 7.40 4.23 1.41
N LEU A 6 6.16 4.32 0.91
CA LEU A 6 5.50 3.26 0.18
C LEU A 6 5.60 3.57 -1.32
N ALA A 7 6.30 2.71 -2.06
CA ALA A 7 6.45 2.87 -3.52
C ALA A 7 5.15 2.45 -4.20
N HIS A 8 4.33 3.43 -4.59
CA HIS A 8 3.02 3.26 -5.20
C HIS A 8 3.14 2.58 -6.56
N ARG A 9 2.65 1.34 -6.67
CA ARG A 9 2.80 0.47 -7.84
C ARG A 9 4.27 0.28 -8.28
N GLY A 10 5.19 0.33 -7.29
CA GLY A 10 6.64 0.38 -7.49
C GLY A 10 7.19 1.80 -7.67
N ALA A 11 8.46 1.93 -8.09
CA ALA A 11 9.08 3.21 -8.43
C ALA A 11 8.70 3.60 -9.89
N CYS A 12 7.43 3.92 -10.11
CA CYS A 12 6.84 3.98 -11.44
C CYS A 12 6.89 5.36 -12.12
N TRP A 13 7.69 6.30 -11.61
CA TRP A 13 7.82 7.62 -12.23
C TRP A 13 8.43 7.59 -13.64
N GLU A 14 9.37 6.69 -13.89
CA GLU A 14 10.11 6.58 -15.15
C GLU A 14 9.94 5.21 -15.85
N VAL A 15 9.33 4.24 -15.18
CA VAL A 15 9.08 2.89 -15.69
C VAL A 15 7.60 2.53 -15.53
N PRO A 16 7.08 1.54 -16.28
CA PRO A 16 5.67 1.15 -16.16
C PRO A 16 5.31 0.67 -14.75
N GLU A 17 4.16 1.14 -14.24
CA GLU A 17 3.60 0.74 -12.94
C GLU A 17 3.25 -0.76 -12.89
N ASN A 18 3.19 -1.32 -11.67
CA ASN A 18 2.77 -2.70 -11.43
C ASN A 18 3.60 -3.74 -12.21
N THR A 19 4.89 -3.47 -12.40
CA THR A 19 5.85 -4.37 -13.07
C THR A 19 6.96 -4.80 -12.12
N LEU A 20 7.56 -5.97 -12.39
CA LEU A 20 8.74 -6.43 -11.64
C LEU A 20 9.91 -5.43 -11.73
N GLU A 21 10.05 -4.73 -12.87
CA GLU A 21 11.06 -3.67 -13.05
C GLU A 21 10.83 -2.51 -12.07
N ALA A 22 9.59 -2.01 -11.95
CA ALA A 22 9.25 -0.94 -11.03
C ALA A 22 9.46 -1.36 -9.56
N PHE A 23 9.20 -2.62 -9.24
CA PHE A 23 9.40 -3.15 -7.88
C PHE A 23 10.87 -3.31 -7.52
N GLU A 24 11.69 -3.83 -8.44
CA GLU A 24 13.15 -3.92 -8.24
C GLU A 24 13.77 -2.52 -8.10
N LEU A 25 13.29 -1.56 -8.90
CA LEU A 25 13.72 -0.16 -8.78
C LEU A 25 13.34 0.43 -7.42
N ALA A 26 12.13 0.15 -6.92
CA ALA A 26 11.69 0.61 -5.60
C ALA A 26 12.58 0.08 -4.46
N ILE A 27 13.03 -1.18 -4.54
CA ILE A 27 14.00 -1.74 -3.59
C ILE A 27 15.35 -1.00 -3.70
N ALA A 28 15.85 -0.79 -4.93
CA ALA A 28 17.10 -0.07 -5.16
C ALA A 28 17.04 1.39 -4.68
N GLU A 29 15.87 2.00 -4.69
CA GLU A 29 15.57 3.34 -4.19
C GLU A 29 15.24 3.38 -2.68
N GLU A 30 15.42 2.25 -1.98
CA GLU A 30 15.26 2.11 -0.54
C GLU A 30 13.84 2.43 -0.03
N ALA A 31 12.79 2.07 -0.79
CA ALA A 31 11.43 2.11 -0.28
C ALA A 31 11.28 1.25 0.98
N ASP A 32 10.47 1.69 1.95
CA ASP A 32 10.16 0.87 3.13
C ASP A 32 9.17 -0.25 2.77
N TYR A 33 8.24 0.05 1.86
CA TYR A 33 7.25 -0.89 1.30
C TYR A 33 7.16 -0.72 -0.21
N VAL A 34 6.94 -1.83 -0.91
CA VAL A 34 6.49 -1.84 -2.30
C VAL A 34 4.99 -2.10 -2.30
N GLU A 35 4.24 -1.18 -2.88
CA GLU A 35 2.80 -1.33 -3.03
C GLU A 35 2.46 -1.82 -4.43
N PHE A 36 1.43 -2.67 -4.53
CA PHE A 36 0.91 -3.21 -5.77
C PHE A 36 -0.56 -3.61 -5.68
N ASP A 37 -1.26 -3.48 -6.81
CA ASP A 37 -2.69 -3.74 -6.97
C ASP A 37 -2.97 -5.20 -7.33
N VAL A 38 -3.81 -5.90 -6.56
CA VAL A 38 -4.19 -7.28 -6.85
C VAL A 38 -5.62 -7.39 -7.35
N ARG A 39 -5.80 -8.03 -8.52
CA ARG A 39 -7.09 -8.36 -9.11
C ARG A 39 -7.19 -9.84 -9.47
N ALA A 40 -8.42 -10.32 -9.62
CA ALA A 40 -8.68 -11.64 -10.18
C ALA A 40 -8.88 -11.58 -11.71
N ARG A 41 -8.20 -12.48 -12.43
CA ARG A 41 -8.42 -12.66 -13.87
C ARG A 41 -8.34 -14.14 -14.24
N ASN A 42 -9.38 -14.67 -14.86
CA ASN A 42 -9.41 -16.07 -15.33
C ASN A 42 -8.97 -17.08 -14.24
N GLY A 43 -9.40 -16.85 -12.99
CA GLY A 43 -9.04 -17.70 -11.83
C GLY A 43 -7.60 -17.52 -11.32
N ARG A 44 -6.85 -16.52 -11.79
CA ARG A 44 -5.50 -16.18 -11.32
C ARG A 44 -5.52 -14.82 -10.64
N LEU A 45 -4.69 -14.63 -9.62
CA LEU A 45 -4.40 -13.32 -9.04
C LEU A 45 -3.30 -12.65 -9.86
N VAL A 46 -3.60 -11.49 -10.41
CA VAL A 46 -2.72 -10.70 -11.28
C VAL A 46 -2.49 -9.30 -10.72
N ILE A 47 -1.40 -8.68 -11.12
CA ILE A 47 -1.01 -7.36 -10.63
C ILE A 47 -1.35 -6.31 -11.68
N CYS A 48 -2.40 -5.52 -11.40
CA CYS A 48 -2.83 -4.42 -12.26
C CYS A 48 -3.83 -3.51 -11.54
N HIS A 49 -3.79 -2.22 -11.84
CA HIS A 49 -4.73 -1.25 -11.28
C HIS A 49 -6.11 -1.33 -11.95
N ASP A 50 -6.16 -1.27 -13.28
CA ASP A 50 -7.41 -1.17 -14.03
C ASP A 50 -8.07 -2.53 -14.30
N PRO A 51 -9.40 -2.59 -14.37
CA PRO A 51 -10.10 -3.78 -14.86
C PRO A 51 -9.70 -4.10 -16.31
N GLY A 52 -9.52 -5.39 -16.64
CA GLY A 52 -9.17 -5.83 -18.00
C GLY A 52 -7.71 -5.60 -18.36
N PRO A 53 -6.76 -6.04 -17.54
CA PRO A 53 -5.34 -5.84 -17.78
C PRO A 53 -4.85 -6.47 -19.08
N PRO A 54 -3.70 -6.01 -19.62
CA PRO A 54 -2.97 -6.69 -20.69
C PRO A 54 -2.69 -8.16 -20.35
N GLU A 55 -2.37 -8.99 -21.36
CA GLU A 55 -2.10 -10.42 -21.12
C GLU A 55 -0.80 -10.65 -20.31
N ASP A 56 0.16 -9.75 -20.43
CA ASP A 56 1.53 -9.87 -19.90
C ASP A 56 1.76 -9.18 -18.55
N VAL A 57 0.72 -9.11 -17.68
CA VAL A 57 0.92 -8.58 -16.32
C VAL A 57 1.43 -9.66 -15.39
N PRO A 58 2.27 -9.31 -14.37
CA PRO A 58 2.75 -10.27 -13.37
C PRO A 58 1.59 -10.89 -12.59
N THR A 59 1.78 -12.11 -12.14
CA THR A 59 0.90 -12.73 -11.14
C THR A 59 1.34 -12.37 -9.73
N LEU A 60 0.41 -12.43 -8.76
CA LEU A 60 0.76 -12.26 -7.33
C LEU A 60 1.88 -13.21 -6.91
N LYS A 61 1.85 -14.46 -7.39
CA LYS A 61 2.92 -15.43 -7.09
C LYS A 61 4.29 -14.95 -7.55
N GLU A 62 4.41 -14.48 -8.79
CA GLU A 62 5.69 -13.99 -9.34
C GLU A 62 6.22 -12.79 -8.56
N VAL A 63 5.33 -11.89 -8.13
CA VAL A 63 5.71 -10.74 -7.31
C VAL A 63 6.16 -11.17 -5.91
N LEU A 64 5.45 -12.10 -5.27
CA LEU A 64 5.85 -12.62 -3.96
C LEU A 64 7.19 -13.38 -4.02
N ASP A 65 7.42 -14.18 -5.07
CA ASP A 65 8.71 -14.86 -5.30
C ASP A 65 9.86 -13.85 -5.44
N ALA A 66 9.61 -12.68 -6.03
CA ALA A 66 10.62 -11.64 -6.23
C ALA A 66 10.88 -10.78 -4.98
N LEU A 67 9.85 -10.47 -4.19
CA LEU A 67 9.93 -9.42 -3.16
C LEU A 67 9.97 -9.93 -1.71
N THR A 68 9.45 -11.12 -1.42
CA THR A 68 9.32 -11.60 -0.03
C THR A 68 10.68 -11.67 0.68
N GLY A 69 10.74 -11.05 1.87
CA GLY A 69 11.96 -10.98 2.69
C GLY A 69 13.00 -9.94 2.23
N ARG A 70 12.72 -9.17 1.19
CA ARG A 70 13.61 -8.13 0.67
C ARG A 70 13.15 -6.71 0.99
N VAL A 71 11.85 -6.52 1.11
CA VAL A 71 11.18 -5.22 1.36
C VAL A 71 9.83 -5.48 2.01
N GLY A 72 9.25 -4.50 2.69
CA GLY A 72 7.86 -4.57 3.15
C GLY A 72 6.90 -4.63 1.97
N LEU A 73 5.82 -5.41 2.10
CA LEU A 73 4.80 -5.57 1.07
C LEU A 73 3.53 -4.82 1.46
N CYS A 74 3.04 -3.96 0.57
CA CYS A 74 1.74 -3.31 0.71
C CYS A 74 0.82 -3.82 -0.41
N VAL A 75 -0.18 -4.61 -0.06
CA VAL A 75 -1.05 -5.30 -1.01
C VAL A 75 -2.39 -4.60 -1.07
N GLU A 76 -2.70 -3.94 -2.19
CA GLU A 76 -4.05 -3.42 -2.42
C GLU A 76 -4.96 -4.50 -3.00
N VAL A 77 -6.00 -4.87 -2.24
CA VAL A 77 -7.05 -5.78 -2.70
C VAL A 77 -8.13 -4.95 -3.39
N LYS A 78 -8.23 -5.11 -4.73
CA LYS A 78 -9.15 -4.30 -5.56
C LYS A 78 -10.59 -4.81 -5.56
N GLU A 79 -10.82 -6.07 -5.23
CA GLU A 79 -12.14 -6.71 -5.23
C GLU A 79 -12.32 -7.53 -3.95
N GLU A 80 -13.42 -7.28 -3.20
CA GLU A 80 -13.71 -7.97 -1.93
C GLU A 80 -13.68 -9.49 -2.06
N GLU A 81 -14.25 -10.03 -3.14
CA GLU A 81 -14.34 -11.47 -3.39
C GLU A 81 -12.97 -12.15 -3.61
N THR A 82 -11.91 -11.39 -3.88
CA THR A 82 -10.55 -11.93 -4.06
C THR A 82 -9.78 -12.06 -2.75
N THR A 83 -10.27 -11.47 -1.67
CA THR A 83 -9.54 -11.33 -0.40
C THR A 83 -9.05 -12.67 0.15
N ASP A 84 -9.90 -13.69 0.19
CA ASP A 84 -9.50 -15.00 0.70
C ASP A 84 -8.39 -15.64 -0.14
N ALA A 85 -8.47 -15.54 -1.45
CA ALA A 85 -7.46 -16.10 -2.35
C ALA A 85 -6.11 -15.35 -2.22
N VAL A 86 -6.15 -14.03 -1.98
CA VAL A 86 -4.96 -13.23 -1.68
C VAL A 86 -4.33 -13.69 -0.36
N LEU A 87 -5.11 -13.77 0.72
CA LEU A 87 -4.63 -14.23 2.03
C LEU A 87 -4.03 -15.63 1.97
N ASP A 88 -4.69 -16.58 1.31
CA ASP A 88 -4.18 -17.95 1.10
C ASP A 88 -2.84 -17.96 0.34
N THR A 89 -2.69 -17.04 -0.61
CA THR A 89 -1.44 -16.95 -1.39
C THR A 89 -0.31 -16.35 -0.56
N LEU A 90 -0.57 -15.30 0.22
CA LEU A 90 0.39 -14.70 1.16
C LEU A 90 0.86 -15.73 2.21
N GLU A 91 -0.06 -16.52 2.76
CA GLU A 91 0.24 -17.56 3.74
C GLU A 91 1.13 -18.67 3.15
N ARG A 92 0.81 -19.16 1.94
CA ARG A 92 1.64 -20.17 1.25
C ARG A 92 3.05 -19.71 0.94
N HIS A 93 3.26 -18.39 0.77
CA HIS A 93 4.59 -17.78 0.57
C HIS A 93 5.28 -17.39 1.88
N ALA A 94 4.68 -17.73 3.03
CA ALA A 94 5.22 -17.43 4.37
C ALA A 94 5.61 -15.94 4.53
N VAL A 95 4.77 -15.04 3.98
CA VAL A 95 4.99 -13.60 4.14
C VAL A 95 4.87 -13.23 5.61
N ASP A 96 5.89 -12.55 6.14
CA ASP A 96 5.92 -12.11 7.52
C ASP A 96 4.84 -11.03 7.76
N PRO A 97 3.88 -11.25 8.67
CA PRO A 97 2.84 -10.25 8.97
C PRO A 97 3.39 -8.90 9.43
N GLU A 98 4.56 -8.86 10.06
CA GLU A 98 5.19 -7.60 10.48
C GLU A 98 5.71 -6.77 9.30
N GLN A 99 5.96 -7.41 8.16
CA GLN A 99 6.37 -6.77 6.91
C GLN A 99 5.23 -6.65 5.90
N LEU A 100 4.00 -6.91 6.33
CA LEU A 100 2.83 -6.89 5.47
C LEU A 100 1.85 -5.79 5.89
N LEU A 101 1.41 -5.04 4.90
CA LEU A 101 0.30 -4.11 4.97
C LEU A 101 -0.72 -4.51 3.91
N VAL A 102 -1.99 -4.63 4.29
CA VAL A 102 -3.07 -4.85 3.32
C VAL A 102 -3.95 -3.62 3.30
N VAL A 103 -4.18 -3.09 2.12
CA VAL A 103 -4.98 -1.88 1.92
C VAL A 103 -6.13 -2.16 0.95
N SER A 104 -7.23 -1.43 1.06
CA SER A 104 -8.34 -1.52 0.11
C SER A 104 -9.27 -0.32 0.23
N PHE A 105 -9.95 0.02 -0.86
CA PHE A 105 -11.14 0.88 -0.85
C PHE A 105 -12.40 0.08 -0.48
N GLU A 106 -12.36 -1.24 -0.59
CA GLU A 106 -13.47 -2.15 -0.27
C GLU A 106 -13.46 -2.47 1.23
N ALA A 107 -14.39 -1.87 1.99
CA ALA A 107 -14.50 -2.08 3.44
C ALA A 107 -14.71 -3.56 3.81
N GLY A 108 -15.39 -4.32 2.93
CA GLY A 108 -15.57 -5.77 3.10
C GLY A 108 -14.25 -6.55 3.01
N ALA A 109 -13.35 -6.14 2.12
CA ALA A 109 -12.02 -6.74 2.02
C ALA A 109 -11.20 -6.49 3.31
N VAL A 110 -11.14 -5.23 3.78
CA VAL A 110 -10.41 -4.89 5.02
C VAL A 110 -10.97 -5.62 6.22
N ARG A 111 -12.31 -5.66 6.37
CA ARG A 111 -12.98 -6.43 7.43
C ARG A 111 -12.61 -7.90 7.37
N ARG A 112 -12.61 -8.51 6.17
CA ARG A 112 -12.27 -9.91 5.98
C ARG A 112 -10.82 -10.21 6.37
N VAL A 113 -9.88 -9.30 6.07
CA VAL A 113 -8.48 -9.41 6.53
C VAL A 113 -8.42 -9.39 8.06
N ALA A 114 -9.03 -8.38 8.70
CA ALA A 114 -9.02 -8.22 10.15
C ALA A 114 -9.64 -9.40 10.91
N GLU A 115 -10.71 -10.01 10.36
CA GLU A 115 -11.35 -11.19 10.94
C GLU A 115 -10.51 -12.46 10.80
N ARG A 116 -9.87 -12.66 9.64
CA ARG A 116 -9.17 -13.89 9.31
C ARG A 116 -7.72 -13.90 9.78
N ARG A 117 -7.06 -12.75 9.74
CA ARG A 117 -5.64 -12.56 10.03
C ARG A 117 -5.44 -11.27 10.86
N PRO A 118 -5.87 -11.24 12.13
CA PRO A 118 -5.83 -10.04 12.96
C PRO A 118 -4.42 -9.51 13.24
N GLU A 119 -3.38 -10.30 12.99
CA GLU A 119 -1.98 -9.89 13.09
C GLU A 119 -1.51 -9.05 11.89
N ILE A 120 -2.27 -9.02 10.78
CA ILE A 120 -1.93 -8.21 9.60
C ILE A 120 -2.43 -6.78 9.82
N ARG A 121 -1.54 -5.81 9.63
CA ARG A 121 -1.92 -4.40 9.61
C ARG A 121 -2.76 -4.12 8.38
N CYS A 122 -3.99 -3.65 8.57
CA CYS A 122 -4.89 -3.31 7.47
C CYS A 122 -5.32 -1.85 7.51
N VAL A 123 -5.44 -1.25 6.34
CA VAL A 123 -5.79 0.16 6.11
C VAL A 123 -7.00 0.23 5.19
N LEU A 124 -8.02 0.96 5.61
CA LEU A 124 -9.13 1.31 4.73
C LEU A 124 -8.84 2.64 4.04
N HIS A 125 -8.91 2.67 2.72
CA HIS A 125 -8.86 3.91 1.94
C HIS A 125 -10.23 4.56 1.97
N THR A 126 -10.35 5.63 2.76
CA THR A 126 -11.62 6.34 2.99
C THR A 126 -11.35 7.72 3.58
N ASP A 127 -12.29 8.64 3.43
CA ASP A 127 -12.28 9.95 4.10
C ASP A 127 -13.03 9.95 5.44
N ASP A 128 -13.64 8.81 5.83
CA ASP A 128 -14.42 8.68 7.05
C ASP A 128 -13.65 7.86 8.13
N PRO A 129 -13.09 8.48 9.17
CA PRO A 129 -12.42 7.78 10.26
C PRO A 129 -13.32 6.77 10.99
N ALA A 130 -14.64 7.01 11.03
CA ALA A 130 -15.55 6.07 11.66
C ALA A 130 -15.67 4.76 10.89
N ALA A 131 -15.55 4.79 9.56
CA ALA A 131 -15.53 3.59 8.73
C ALA A 131 -14.24 2.76 8.92
N ALA A 132 -13.13 3.41 9.29
CA ALA A 132 -11.84 2.75 9.57
C ALA A 132 -11.67 2.33 11.03
N ALA A 133 -12.63 2.63 11.90
CA ALA A 133 -12.54 2.33 13.33
C ALA A 133 -12.32 0.83 13.59
N GLY A 134 -11.28 0.52 14.39
CA GLY A 134 -10.91 -0.86 14.72
C GLY A 134 -9.93 -1.52 13.75
N TYR A 135 -9.55 -0.85 12.66
CA TYR A 135 -8.42 -1.25 11.81
C TYR A 135 -7.12 -0.59 12.29
N TRP A 136 -5.99 -1.01 11.72
CA TRP A 136 -4.69 -0.41 12.04
C TRP A 136 -4.61 1.05 11.57
N GLY A 137 -5.20 1.39 10.42
CA GLY A 137 -5.10 2.74 9.90
C GLY A 137 -6.09 3.09 8.81
N ILE A 138 -5.96 4.32 8.36
CA ILE A 138 -6.73 4.95 7.30
C ILE A 138 -5.80 5.47 6.19
N GLY A 139 -6.21 5.33 4.95
CA GLY A 139 -5.54 5.92 3.79
C GLY A 139 -6.36 7.07 3.23
N LEU A 140 -5.77 8.26 3.20
CA LEU A 140 -6.39 9.48 2.71
C LEU A 140 -5.89 9.81 1.30
N GLU A 141 -6.82 10.11 0.39
CA GLU A 141 -6.50 10.57 -0.95
C GLU A 141 -6.12 12.06 -0.96
N GLU A 142 -5.11 12.44 -1.76
CA GLU A 142 -4.77 13.84 -1.98
C GLU A 142 -5.87 14.58 -2.78
N PRO A 143 -6.21 15.83 -2.37
CA PRO A 143 -5.57 16.63 -1.32
C PRO A 143 -6.10 16.32 0.08
N ALA A 144 -5.27 15.71 0.92
CA ALA A 144 -5.60 15.45 2.33
C ALA A 144 -5.35 16.70 3.18
N SER A 145 -6.39 17.31 3.74
CA SER A 145 -6.26 18.48 4.58
C SER A 145 -5.68 18.15 5.97
N ALA A 146 -5.04 19.13 6.62
CA ALA A 146 -4.55 18.97 7.98
C ALA A 146 -5.67 18.53 8.95
N GLY A 147 -6.88 19.11 8.80
CA GLY A 147 -8.03 18.74 9.64
C GLY A 147 -8.42 17.27 9.51
N ARG A 148 -8.44 16.70 8.29
CA ARG A 148 -8.72 15.26 8.09
C ARG A 148 -7.65 14.37 8.72
N ILE A 149 -6.38 14.76 8.62
CA ILE A 149 -5.27 14.05 9.25
C ILE A 149 -5.43 14.08 10.78
N GLU A 150 -5.73 15.24 11.35
CA GLU A 150 -5.96 15.41 12.79
C GLU A 150 -7.18 14.60 13.27
N GLU A 151 -8.27 14.57 12.51
CA GLU A 151 -9.46 13.77 12.82
C GLU A 151 -9.14 12.26 12.84
N ALA A 152 -8.38 11.77 11.86
CA ALA A 152 -7.95 10.38 11.82
C ALA A 152 -7.04 10.02 13.00
N GLN A 153 -6.07 10.89 13.33
CA GLN A 153 -5.18 10.71 14.47
C GLN A 153 -5.91 10.77 15.80
N ALA A 154 -6.92 11.64 15.94
CA ALA A 154 -7.77 11.71 17.13
C ALA A 154 -8.62 10.45 17.32
N ALA A 155 -8.89 9.72 16.25
CA ALA A 155 -9.53 8.39 16.26
C ALA A 155 -8.52 7.24 16.50
N GLU A 156 -7.26 7.54 16.86
CA GLU A 156 -6.18 6.59 17.10
C GLU A 156 -5.84 5.71 15.86
N LEU A 157 -6.04 6.25 14.65
CA LEU A 157 -5.72 5.58 13.40
C LEU A 157 -4.34 6.01 12.89
N GLU A 158 -3.52 5.04 12.51
CA GLU A 158 -2.33 5.32 11.71
C GLU A 158 -2.77 5.90 10.36
N THR A 159 -2.12 6.97 9.93
CA THR A 159 -2.58 7.73 8.76
C THR A 159 -1.59 7.64 7.62
N THR A 160 -2.04 7.16 6.48
CA THR A 160 -1.27 7.16 5.24
C THR A 160 -1.90 8.10 4.21
N VAL A 161 -1.09 8.65 3.31
CA VAL A 161 -1.59 9.60 2.27
C VAL A 161 -1.08 9.16 0.88
N PHE A 162 -1.96 9.16 -0.12
CA PHE A 162 -1.67 8.76 -1.51
C PHE A 162 -2.30 9.73 -2.52
N THR A 163 -1.68 10.04 -3.68
CA THR A 163 -0.30 9.75 -4.05
C THR A 163 0.48 11.05 -4.01
N VAL A 164 1.61 11.07 -3.34
CA VAL A 164 2.35 12.30 -3.04
C VAL A 164 3.70 12.30 -3.75
N ASN A 165 3.86 13.16 -4.76
CA ASN A 165 5.08 13.25 -5.57
C ASN A 165 5.82 14.61 -5.43
N ASP A 166 5.22 15.56 -4.71
CA ASP A 166 5.80 16.87 -4.46
C ASP A 166 6.61 16.91 -3.16
N PRO A 167 7.89 17.32 -3.18
CA PRO A 167 8.74 17.35 -1.99
C PRO A 167 8.26 18.29 -0.89
N ALA A 168 7.66 19.44 -1.25
CA ALA A 168 7.16 20.37 -0.24
C ALA A 168 5.96 19.74 0.49
N ARG A 169 5.10 19.06 -0.23
CA ARG A 169 3.96 18.34 0.33
C ARG A 169 4.40 17.17 1.22
N MET A 170 5.45 16.42 0.82
CA MET A 170 6.03 15.37 1.67
C MET A 170 6.50 15.90 3.03
N LEU A 171 7.17 17.08 3.05
CA LEU A 171 7.61 17.73 4.29
C LEU A 171 6.44 18.23 5.14
N GLU A 172 5.41 18.79 4.52
CA GLU A 172 4.20 19.22 5.20
C GLU A 172 3.51 18.03 5.89
N LEU A 173 3.28 16.92 5.17
CA LEU A 173 2.68 15.71 5.72
C LEU A 173 3.53 15.09 6.85
N ALA A 174 4.84 15.08 6.69
CA ALA A 174 5.75 14.65 7.75
C ALA A 174 5.63 15.52 9.02
N ALA A 175 5.48 16.84 8.86
CA ALA A 175 5.26 17.75 9.99
C ALA A 175 3.89 17.54 10.66
N LEU A 176 2.87 17.10 9.92
CA LEU A 176 1.56 16.70 10.44
C LEU A 176 1.57 15.31 11.10
N GLY A 177 2.69 14.58 11.03
CA GLY A 177 2.86 13.31 11.74
C GLY A 177 2.19 12.12 11.06
N VAL A 178 1.99 12.15 9.73
CA VAL A 178 1.46 10.99 9.00
C VAL A 178 2.41 9.78 9.13
N THR A 179 1.85 8.59 9.18
CA THR A 179 2.60 7.34 9.33
C THR A 179 3.31 6.92 8.06
N GLY A 180 2.69 7.16 6.90
CA GLY A 180 3.24 6.76 5.62
C GLY A 180 2.77 7.62 4.44
N ILE A 181 3.58 7.63 3.40
CA ILE A 181 3.31 8.36 2.15
C ILE A 181 3.50 7.39 0.98
N PHE A 182 2.46 7.24 0.16
CA PHE A 182 2.55 6.55 -1.13
C PHE A 182 3.09 7.51 -2.17
N THR A 183 4.10 7.08 -2.92
CA THR A 183 4.76 7.91 -3.93
C THR A 183 5.27 7.08 -5.11
N ASP A 184 5.21 7.66 -6.31
CA ASP A 184 5.81 7.09 -7.51
C ASP A 184 7.32 7.31 -7.57
N ARG A 185 7.87 8.11 -6.61
CA ARG A 185 9.25 8.61 -6.59
C ARG A 185 9.97 8.30 -5.26
N PRO A 186 10.17 7.02 -4.89
CA PRO A 186 10.70 6.64 -3.58
C PRO A 186 12.08 7.24 -3.29
N ALA A 187 13.00 7.28 -4.25
CA ALA A 187 14.31 7.95 -4.05
C ALA A 187 14.18 9.44 -3.72
N LEU A 188 13.22 10.14 -4.33
CA LEU A 188 12.95 11.54 -4.00
C LEU A 188 12.40 11.68 -2.58
N ALA A 189 11.43 10.84 -2.21
CA ALA A 189 10.85 10.84 -0.88
C ALA A 189 11.91 10.55 0.19
N ARG A 190 12.76 9.54 -0.02
CA ARG A 190 13.87 9.22 0.89
C ARG A 190 14.80 10.40 1.13
N ARG A 191 15.26 11.05 0.06
CA ARG A 191 16.13 12.25 0.18
C ARG A 191 15.43 13.42 0.84
N THR A 192 14.15 13.61 0.60
CA THR A 192 13.35 14.72 1.16
C THR A 192 13.12 14.52 2.66
N LEU A 193 12.74 13.31 3.06
CA LEU A 193 12.37 12.97 4.43
C LEU A 193 13.56 12.59 5.35
N ALA A 194 14.77 12.47 4.81
CA ALA A 194 15.98 12.19 5.60
C ALA A 194 16.54 13.44 6.33
N ARG A 195 15.91 14.60 6.13
CA ARG A 195 16.29 15.90 6.73
C ARG A 195 15.53 16.10 8.04
#